data_f4b16a189b64c3e6a37354d0e92c60a8
#
_entry.id   f4b16a189b64c3e6a37354d0e92c60a8
#
_cell.length_a   1.000
_cell.length_b   1.000
_cell.length_c   1.000
_cell.angle_alpha   90.00
_cell.angle_beta   90.00
_cell.angle_gamma   90.00
#
_symmetry.space_group_name_H-M   'P 1'
#
loop_
_entity.id
_entity.type
_entity.pdbx_description
1 polymer ?
#
loop_
_entity_poly.entity_id
_entity_poly.type
_entity_poly.pdbx_seq_one_letter_code
_entity_poly.pdbx_strand_id
1 'polypeptide(L)'
;MAKDGKKSVRRDGDRPKARNPGKKRTDLARAADDGPDGPGGYVAGDRPAVALVVDVTLFAVDRGVLVILLVERRRAPDSGRWAVPGAVLEPDEELTAAAARAVVARTGVLEPFDRVEQLAVFDAPGRDPRTRVVSSAVLAVAPDAAPPAGGALASGRWWPVATIGTDAGPTMAFDHLDIVTTGVERLRARLEHSDLATALVDEPFTIGDLRRVYEAVWDVELEPANFRRKVLATPGLVAQTAGTRVVGTGRPADLYVRGSGAVLHPPMPRPG
;
A
#
# COMPACT_ATOMS: atom_id res chain seq x y z
N MET A 1 -18.22 38.05 -85.41
CA MET A 1 -18.97 38.58 -84.27
C MET A 1 -18.31 38.09 -83.00
N ALA A 2 -17.50 38.93 -82.45
CA ALA A 2 -17.75 39.78 -81.28
C ALA A 2 -17.66 38.96 -79.97
N LYS A 3 -16.54 39.17 -79.26
CA LYS A 3 -16.31 39.90 -77.99
C LYS A 3 -16.43 38.97 -76.76
N ASP A 4 -15.70 38.95 -75.81
CA ASP A 4 -14.81 39.69 -74.88
C ASP A 4 -14.39 38.67 -73.83
N GLY A 5 -13.20 38.48 -73.38
CA GLY A 5 -12.33 39.28 -72.59
C GLY A 5 -12.72 39.32 -71.12
N LYS A 6 -12.07 38.50 -70.27
CA LYS A 6 -11.73 38.97 -68.94
C LYS A 6 -10.67 38.09 -68.31
N LYS A 7 -9.60 38.70 -67.94
CA LYS A 7 -8.53 38.25 -67.03
C LYS A 7 -9.08 37.91 -65.66
N SER A 8 -8.66 36.81 -65.08
CA SER A 8 -8.82 36.56 -63.66
C SER A 8 -7.45 36.22 -63.04
N VAL A 9 -7.16 36.98 -62.05
CA VAL A 9 -5.97 37.13 -61.24
C VAL A 9 -5.63 35.85 -60.49
N ARG A 10 -4.38 35.43 -60.57
CA ARG A 10 -3.78 34.42 -59.67
C ARG A 10 -3.74 34.99 -58.25
N ARG A 11 -4.31 34.28 -57.28
CA ARG A 11 -4.05 34.48 -55.86
C ARG A 11 -2.99 33.53 -55.41
N ASP A 12 -1.91 34.11 -54.95
CA ASP A 12 -0.78 33.49 -54.26
C ASP A 12 -1.18 32.95 -52.89
N GLY A 13 -0.61 31.81 -52.56
CA GLY A 13 0.03 31.59 -51.28
C GLY A 13 -0.82 31.26 -50.08
N ASP A 14 -1.11 29.99 -49.89
CA ASP A 14 -1.30 29.45 -48.53
C ASP A 14 -0.11 28.56 -48.16
N ARG A 15 0.93 29.17 -47.59
CA ARG A 15 2.04 28.44 -46.93
C ARG A 15 1.59 28.14 -45.50
N PRO A 16 1.69 26.89 -45.05
CA PRO A 16 1.42 26.56 -43.64
C PRO A 16 2.44 27.28 -42.77
N LYS A 17 1.97 28.08 -41.84
CA LYS A 17 2.79 28.76 -40.82
C LYS A 17 3.52 27.69 -39.97
N ALA A 18 4.85 27.73 -39.98
CA ALA A 18 5.69 26.95 -39.13
C ALA A 18 5.29 27.17 -37.66
N ARG A 19 4.99 26.09 -36.96
CA ARG A 19 4.74 26.07 -35.51
C ARG A 19 6.02 26.54 -34.79
N ASN A 20 5.94 27.67 -34.14
CA ASN A 20 7.00 28.26 -33.34
C ASN A 20 7.27 27.40 -32.09
N PRO A 21 8.43 26.71 -31.96
CA PRO A 21 8.74 25.86 -30.81
C PRO A 21 8.94 26.66 -29.49
N GLY A 22 9.04 28.00 -29.58
CA GLY A 22 9.22 28.87 -28.42
C GLY A 22 7.99 29.03 -27.50
N LYS A 23 6.77 28.74 -28.00
CA LYS A 23 5.55 28.95 -27.23
C LYS A 23 5.34 27.93 -26.11
N LYS A 24 5.86 26.69 -26.27
CA LYS A 24 5.74 25.65 -25.23
C LYS A 24 6.70 25.90 -24.02
N ARG A 25 7.82 26.58 -24.22
CA ARG A 25 8.73 26.91 -23.10
C ARG A 25 8.24 28.09 -22.25
N THR A 26 7.52 29.03 -22.84
CA THR A 26 6.93 30.18 -22.14
C THR A 26 5.74 29.76 -21.25
N ASP A 27 4.96 28.75 -21.66
CA ASP A 27 3.82 28.29 -20.86
C ASP A 27 4.26 27.44 -19.64
N LEU A 28 5.38 26.70 -19.74
CA LEU A 28 5.99 25.99 -18.61
C LEU A 28 6.71 26.93 -17.64
N ALA A 29 7.33 28.01 -18.16
CA ALA A 29 8.01 29.01 -17.33
C ALA A 29 6.99 29.89 -16.57
N ARG A 30 5.81 30.14 -17.12
CA ARG A 30 4.72 30.86 -16.43
C ARG A 30 4.12 30.08 -15.27
N ALA A 31 4.13 28.74 -15.32
CA ALA A 31 3.64 27.89 -14.22
C ALA A 31 4.61 27.83 -13.02
N ALA A 32 5.85 28.34 -13.17
CA ALA A 32 6.88 28.33 -12.13
C ALA A 32 7.05 29.68 -11.40
N ASP A 33 6.33 30.73 -11.83
CA ASP A 33 6.49 32.09 -11.31
C ASP A 33 5.33 32.53 -10.39
N ASP A 34 4.54 31.58 -9.92
CA ASP A 34 3.55 31.83 -8.88
C ASP A 34 4.27 31.85 -7.53
N GLY A 35 4.42 33.02 -6.93
CA GLY A 35 5.20 33.32 -5.74
C GLY A 35 4.86 32.47 -4.48
N PRO A 36 5.36 32.83 -3.28
CA PRO A 36 5.36 31.99 -2.07
C PRO A 36 3.97 31.58 -1.55
N ASP A 37 2.90 32.09 -2.12
CA ASP A 37 1.51 31.80 -1.71
C ASP A 37 0.88 30.59 -2.45
N GLY A 38 1.68 29.79 -3.15
CA GLY A 38 1.23 28.68 -3.96
C GLY A 38 0.71 29.12 -5.34
N PRO A 39 0.19 28.21 -6.18
CA PRO A 39 -0.26 28.55 -7.51
C PRO A 39 -1.39 29.59 -7.42
N GLY A 40 -1.03 30.87 -7.66
CA GLY A 40 -1.92 32.01 -7.62
C GLY A 40 -3.15 31.73 -8.50
N GLY A 41 -4.34 31.82 -7.92
CA GLY A 41 -5.57 31.66 -8.62
C GLY A 41 -5.97 30.24 -8.96
N TYR A 42 -5.63 29.23 -8.11
CA TYR A 42 -6.27 27.93 -8.22
C TYR A 42 -7.78 28.10 -8.00
N VAL A 43 -8.55 28.01 -9.08
CA VAL A 43 -10.00 27.93 -9.03
C VAL A 43 -10.39 26.47 -9.23
N ALA A 44 -11.09 25.90 -8.26
CA ALA A 44 -11.63 24.56 -8.39
C ALA A 44 -12.52 24.49 -9.66
N GLY A 45 -12.16 23.60 -10.59
CA GLY A 45 -12.84 23.47 -11.88
C GLY A 45 -12.01 23.89 -13.10
N ASP A 46 -10.96 24.69 -12.94
CA ASP A 46 -10.09 25.09 -14.04
C ASP A 46 -9.11 23.97 -14.48
N ARG A 47 -8.97 22.94 -13.66
CA ARG A 47 -8.12 21.79 -13.94
C ARG A 47 -8.91 20.49 -13.94
N PRO A 48 -8.47 19.46 -14.67
CA PRO A 48 -9.08 18.14 -14.61
C PRO A 48 -9.16 17.63 -13.18
N ALA A 49 -10.32 17.08 -12.80
CA ALA A 49 -10.49 16.46 -11.50
C ALA A 49 -9.55 15.26 -11.35
N VAL A 50 -8.89 15.19 -10.20
CA VAL A 50 -8.03 14.05 -9.80
C VAL A 50 -8.67 13.39 -8.57
N ALA A 51 -8.97 12.10 -8.67
CA ALA A 51 -9.44 11.34 -7.52
C ALA A 51 -8.25 10.93 -6.65
N LEU A 52 -8.31 11.23 -5.36
CA LEU A 52 -7.38 10.70 -4.38
C LEU A 52 -8.00 9.44 -3.76
N VAL A 53 -7.24 8.34 -3.80
CA VAL A 53 -7.64 7.03 -3.27
C VAL A 53 -6.65 6.64 -2.17
N VAL A 54 -7.13 5.94 -1.16
CA VAL A 54 -6.30 5.25 -0.18
C VAL A 54 -6.39 3.75 -0.46
N ASP A 55 -5.26 3.11 -0.73
CA ASP A 55 -5.13 1.67 -0.91
C ASP A 55 -4.37 1.07 0.28
N VAL A 56 -4.85 -0.04 0.85
CA VAL A 56 -4.32 -0.61 2.10
C VAL A 56 -3.68 -1.96 1.85
N THR A 57 -2.37 -2.07 2.09
CA THR A 57 -1.70 -3.37 2.18
C THR A 57 -1.80 -3.87 3.62
N LEU A 58 -2.82 -4.68 3.93
CA LEU A 58 -3.02 -5.27 5.24
C LEU A 58 -2.40 -6.67 5.28
N PHE A 59 -1.35 -6.83 6.09
CA PHE A 59 -0.65 -8.10 6.28
C PHE A 59 -0.96 -8.74 7.63
N ALA A 60 -0.93 -10.07 7.67
CA ALA A 60 -0.97 -10.87 8.89
C ALA A 60 -0.08 -12.11 8.72
N VAL A 61 0.15 -12.84 9.80
CA VAL A 61 0.81 -14.15 9.76
C VAL A 61 -0.19 -15.22 10.18
N ASP A 62 -0.58 -16.08 9.24
CA ASP A 62 -1.44 -17.24 9.50
C ASP A 62 -0.63 -18.53 9.53
N ARG A 63 -0.55 -19.20 10.68
CA ARG A 63 0.16 -20.48 10.85
C ARG A 63 1.58 -20.50 10.29
N GLY A 64 2.29 -19.39 10.47
CA GLY A 64 3.67 -19.24 10.00
C GLY A 64 3.81 -18.87 8.52
N VAL A 65 2.72 -18.47 7.86
CA VAL A 65 2.71 -17.99 6.47
C VAL A 65 2.34 -16.51 6.46
N LEU A 66 3.13 -15.68 5.77
CA LEU A 66 2.76 -14.29 5.53
C LEU A 66 1.59 -14.23 4.54
N VAL A 67 0.51 -13.59 4.95
CA VAL A 67 -0.70 -13.42 4.15
C VAL A 67 -1.05 -11.95 3.98
N ILE A 68 -1.73 -11.63 2.89
CA ILE A 68 -2.28 -10.31 2.60
C ILE A 68 -3.78 -10.39 2.37
N LEU A 69 -4.53 -9.41 2.89
CA LEU A 69 -5.95 -9.28 2.65
C LEU A 69 -6.20 -8.64 1.29
N LEU A 70 -6.89 -9.36 0.40
CA LEU A 70 -7.33 -8.85 -0.89
C LEU A 70 -8.86 -8.93 -1.00
N VAL A 71 -9.41 -8.10 -1.88
CA VAL A 71 -10.84 -8.07 -2.20
C VAL A 71 -11.07 -8.36 -3.67
N GLU A 72 -12.06 -9.20 -3.98
CA GLU A 72 -12.46 -9.47 -5.36
C GLU A 72 -13.29 -8.31 -5.91
N ARG A 73 -12.95 -7.82 -7.08
CA ARG A 73 -13.67 -6.76 -7.76
C ARG A 73 -14.93 -7.30 -8.44
N ARG A 74 -16.07 -6.70 -8.15
CA ARG A 74 -17.37 -7.10 -8.74
C ARG A 74 -17.81 -6.22 -9.91
N ARG A 75 -17.08 -5.15 -10.25
CA ARG A 75 -17.44 -4.17 -11.28
C ARG A 75 -16.27 -3.89 -12.22
N ALA A 76 -16.58 -3.56 -13.45
CA ALA A 76 -15.62 -3.07 -14.42
C ALA A 76 -14.97 -1.74 -13.95
N PRO A 77 -13.73 -1.45 -14.37
CA PRO A 77 -12.81 -2.37 -15.05
C PRO A 77 -12.31 -3.49 -14.11
N ASP A 78 -11.68 -4.51 -14.67
CA ASP A 78 -11.07 -5.60 -13.91
C ASP A 78 -12.03 -6.39 -12.99
N SER A 79 -13.29 -6.61 -13.40
CA SER A 79 -14.22 -7.48 -12.68
C SER A 79 -13.67 -8.90 -12.60
N GLY A 80 -13.77 -9.54 -11.42
CA GLY A 80 -13.21 -10.87 -11.13
C GLY A 80 -11.72 -10.87 -10.78
N ARG A 81 -11.01 -9.75 -10.91
CA ARG A 81 -9.64 -9.61 -10.43
C ARG A 81 -9.58 -9.16 -8.99
N TRP A 82 -8.42 -9.34 -8.37
CA TRP A 82 -8.18 -9.04 -6.96
C TRP A 82 -7.45 -7.72 -6.78
N ALA A 83 -7.79 -7.02 -5.73
CA ALA A 83 -7.24 -5.72 -5.38
C ALA A 83 -6.96 -5.63 -3.88
N VAL A 84 -6.04 -4.80 -3.45
CA VAL A 84 -5.98 -4.40 -2.05
C VAL A 84 -7.25 -3.63 -1.69
N PRO A 85 -7.74 -3.68 -0.44
CA PRO A 85 -8.84 -2.84 0.02
C PRO A 85 -8.52 -1.36 -0.25
N GLY A 86 -9.45 -0.63 -0.84
CA GLY A 86 -9.25 0.78 -1.16
C GLY A 86 -10.55 1.56 -1.17
N ALA A 87 -10.43 2.87 -0.93
CA ALA A 87 -11.54 3.81 -0.95
C ALA A 87 -11.10 5.17 -1.53
N VAL A 88 -12.02 5.88 -2.17
CA VAL A 88 -11.83 7.30 -2.48
C VAL A 88 -11.87 8.08 -1.18
N LEU A 89 -10.91 9.00 -1.01
CA LEU A 89 -10.88 9.90 0.14
C LEU A 89 -12.08 10.85 0.08
N GLU A 90 -12.83 10.95 1.18
CA GLU A 90 -13.92 11.91 1.33
C GLU A 90 -13.36 13.32 1.64
N PRO A 91 -14.10 14.41 1.33
CA PRO A 91 -13.58 15.77 1.46
C PRO A 91 -13.12 16.14 2.90
N ASP A 92 -13.79 15.62 3.92
CA ASP A 92 -13.52 15.93 5.34
C ASP A 92 -12.92 14.73 6.08
N GLU A 93 -12.25 13.81 5.37
CA GLU A 93 -11.74 12.56 5.93
C GLU A 93 -10.21 12.53 5.90
N GLU A 94 -9.60 12.09 6.99
CA GLU A 94 -8.17 11.82 7.03
C GLU A 94 -7.82 10.48 6.36
N LEU A 95 -6.59 10.36 5.84
CA LEU A 95 -6.10 9.15 5.16
C LEU A 95 -6.22 7.89 6.03
N THR A 96 -5.98 8.00 7.34
CA THR A 96 -6.08 6.88 8.28
C THR A 96 -7.52 6.42 8.48
N ALA A 97 -8.47 7.36 8.53
CA ALA A 97 -9.91 7.06 8.61
C ALA A 97 -10.40 6.39 7.32
N ALA A 98 -9.99 6.92 6.15
CA ALA A 98 -10.30 6.32 4.86
C ALA A 98 -9.73 4.90 4.73
N ALA A 99 -8.51 4.65 5.22
CA ALA A 99 -7.90 3.33 5.25
C ALA A 99 -8.72 2.33 6.10
N ALA A 100 -9.10 2.72 7.32
CA ALA A 100 -9.94 1.90 8.18
C ALA A 100 -11.29 1.60 7.52
N ARG A 101 -11.96 2.62 6.99
CA ARG A 101 -13.23 2.49 6.26
C ARG A 101 -13.10 1.56 5.04
N ALA A 102 -12.01 1.66 4.28
CA ALA A 102 -11.76 0.82 3.11
C ALA A 102 -11.72 -0.68 3.49
N VAL A 103 -11.06 -1.02 4.58
CA VAL A 103 -10.97 -2.40 5.06
C VAL A 103 -12.30 -2.86 5.63
N VAL A 104 -12.88 -2.13 6.59
CA VAL A 104 -14.15 -2.51 7.23
C VAL A 104 -15.26 -2.71 6.22
N ALA A 105 -15.43 -1.77 5.28
CA ALA A 105 -16.50 -1.82 4.27
C ALA A 105 -16.38 -3.02 3.31
N ARG A 106 -15.16 -3.54 3.10
CA ARG A 106 -14.91 -4.61 2.12
C ARG A 106 -14.76 -5.99 2.75
N THR A 107 -14.36 -6.06 4.00
CA THR A 107 -13.97 -7.32 4.65
C THR A 107 -14.73 -7.58 5.94
N GLY A 108 -15.34 -6.55 6.54
CA GLY A 108 -15.95 -6.65 7.87
C GLY A 108 -14.93 -6.82 9.02
N VAL A 109 -13.64 -6.74 8.73
CA VAL A 109 -12.61 -6.75 9.79
C VAL A 109 -12.68 -5.44 10.54
N LEU A 110 -13.06 -5.49 11.82
CA LEU A 110 -13.35 -4.32 12.66
C LEU A 110 -12.17 -3.89 13.53
N GLU A 111 -11.15 -4.71 13.66
CA GLU A 111 -10.11 -4.48 14.64
C GLU A 111 -9.10 -3.41 14.22
N PRO A 112 -8.56 -2.70 15.23
CA PRO A 112 -7.64 -1.62 14.98
C PRO A 112 -6.43 -2.18 14.24
N PHE A 113 -6.15 -1.57 13.10
CA PHE A 113 -4.86 -1.74 12.49
C PHE A 113 -3.84 -1.17 13.46
N ASP A 114 -3.14 -2.05 14.11
CA ASP A 114 -2.05 -1.63 14.96
C ASP A 114 -0.93 -1.15 14.03
N ARG A 115 -0.84 0.14 13.82
CA ARG A 115 0.14 0.82 12.99
C ARG A 115 -0.18 0.87 11.49
N VAL A 116 -0.79 1.97 11.13
CA VAL A 116 -0.90 2.42 9.74
C VAL A 116 0.26 3.38 9.47
N GLU A 117 1.06 3.11 8.45
CA GLU A 117 2.07 4.06 7.96
C GLU A 117 1.91 4.30 6.47
N GLN A 118 2.23 5.50 6.01
CA GLN A 118 2.25 5.79 4.58
C GLN A 118 3.32 4.93 3.89
N LEU A 119 2.91 4.18 2.89
CA LEU A 119 3.79 3.30 2.12
C LEU A 119 4.47 4.05 0.97
N ALA A 120 3.67 4.49 0.03
CA ALA A 120 4.11 5.22 -1.16
C ALA A 120 2.91 5.90 -1.85
N VAL A 121 3.20 6.76 -2.81
CA VAL A 121 2.20 7.32 -3.72
C VAL A 121 2.35 6.64 -5.08
N PHE A 122 1.22 6.17 -5.63
CA PHE A 122 1.13 5.56 -6.96
C PHE A 122 0.33 6.51 -7.86
N ASP A 123 1.01 7.14 -8.78
CA ASP A 123 0.47 8.24 -9.58
C ASP A 123 0.69 8.08 -11.09
N ALA A 124 1.00 6.88 -11.57
CA ALA A 124 1.21 6.65 -12.99
C ALA A 124 -0.02 7.11 -13.80
N PRO A 125 0.16 7.93 -14.88
CA PRO A 125 -0.93 8.27 -15.76
C PRO A 125 -1.58 7.01 -16.36
N GLY A 126 -2.91 6.91 -16.24
CA GLY A 126 -3.67 5.77 -16.77
C GLY A 126 -3.67 4.52 -15.87
N ARG A 127 -3.15 4.60 -14.63
CA ARG A 127 -3.28 3.49 -13.65
C ARG A 127 -4.73 3.05 -13.44
N ASP A 128 -5.67 3.96 -13.59
CA ASP A 128 -7.11 3.69 -13.66
C ASP A 128 -7.66 4.26 -14.98
N PRO A 129 -8.26 3.42 -15.85
CA PRO A 129 -8.74 3.87 -17.15
C PRO A 129 -9.98 4.77 -17.08
N ARG A 130 -10.65 4.86 -15.93
CA ARG A 130 -11.89 5.63 -15.77
C ARG A 130 -11.63 7.13 -15.61
N THR A 131 -10.56 7.49 -14.89
CA THR A 131 -10.21 8.89 -14.61
C THR A 131 -8.77 8.99 -14.10
N ARG A 132 -8.27 10.21 -13.95
CA ARG A 132 -7.01 10.45 -13.29
C ARG A 132 -7.14 10.11 -11.79
N VAL A 133 -6.37 9.11 -11.34
CA VAL A 133 -6.34 8.65 -9.95
C VAL A 133 -4.91 8.77 -9.41
N VAL A 134 -4.78 9.25 -8.20
CA VAL A 134 -3.58 9.18 -7.37
C VAL A 134 -3.91 8.34 -6.14
N SER A 135 -3.14 7.32 -5.87
CA SER A 135 -3.30 6.50 -4.67
C SER A 135 -2.22 6.83 -3.65
N SER A 136 -2.64 7.16 -2.43
CA SER A 136 -1.79 7.14 -1.25
C SER A 136 -1.90 5.76 -0.62
N ALA A 137 -0.98 4.87 -0.96
CA ALA A 137 -0.98 3.53 -0.37
C ALA A 137 -0.45 3.57 1.07
N VAL A 138 -1.01 2.71 1.92
CA VAL A 138 -0.60 2.56 3.32
C VAL A 138 -0.27 1.11 3.63
N LEU A 139 0.70 0.91 4.53
CA LEU A 139 1.04 -0.36 5.15
C LEU A 139 0.27 -0.47 6.46
N ALA A 140 -0.41 -1.59 6.66
CA ALA A 140 -1.06 -1.96 7.91
C ALA A 140 -0.77 -3.43 8.23
N VAL A 141 -0.80 -3.78 9.52
CA VAL A 141 -0.63 -5.14 10.00
C VAL A 141 -1.74 -5.51 10.97
N ALA A 142 -2.07 -6.79 11.03
CA ALA A 142 -2.99 -7.35 12.01
C ALA A 142 -2.31 -8.51 12.75
N PRO A 143 -2.60 -8.72 14.04
CA PRO A 143 -2.01 -9.80 14.81
C PRO A 143 -2.50 -11.19 14.36
N ASP A 144 -3.67 -11.27 13.78
CA ASP A 144 -4.30 -12.49 13.28
C ASP A 144 -4.93 -12.28 11.90
N ALA A 145 -4.93 -13.34 11.10
CA ALA A 145 -5.67 -13.42 9.84
C ALA A 145 -7.12 -13.87 10.07
N ALA A 146 -7.83 -13.15 10.95
CA ALA A 146 -9.24 -13.45 11.21
C ALA A 146 -10.02 -13.51 9.89
N PRO A 147 -10.86 -14.54 9.68
CA PRO A 147 -11.64 -14.63 8.46
C PRO A 147 -12.51 -13.38 8.31
N PRO A 148 -12.56 -12.78 7.10
CA PRO A 148 -13.47 -11.70 6.83
C PRO A 148 -14.88 -12.06 7.29
N ALA A 149 -15.55 -11.21 8.07
CA ALA A 149 -16.87 -11.48 8.58
C ALA A 149 -17.83 -11.71 7.41
N GLY A 150 -18.48 -12.85 7.40
CA GLY A 150 -19.41 -13.25 6.34
C GLY A 150 -20.60 -12.29 6.27
N GLY A 151 -20.77 -11.63 5.13
CA GLY A 151 -21.91 -10.78 4.81
C GLY A 151 -21.99 -10.58 3.30
N ALA A 152 -23.12 -10.11 2.79
CA ALA A 152 -23.34 -9.93 1.34
C ALA A 152 -22.34 -9.01 0.63
N LEU A 153 -21.54 -8.27 1.38
CA LEU A 153 -20.47 -7.38 0.89
C LEU A 153 -19.06 -7.96 1.10
N ALA A 154 -18.91 -9.04 1.87
CA ALA A 154 -17.61 -9.67 2.13
C ALA A 154 -17.06 -10.30 0.86
N SER A 155 -16.20 -9.57 0.17
CA SER A 155 -15.42 -10.05 -0.98
C SER A 155 -13.94 -10.23 -0.63
N GLY A 156 -13.61 -10.13 0.66
CA GLY A 156 -12.22 -10.22 1.14
C GLY A 156 -11.77 -11.66 1.35
N ARG A 157 -10.49 -11.92 1.09
CA ARG A 157 -9.81 -13.18 1.36
C ARG A 157 -8.35 -12.94 1.67
N TRP A 158 -7.83 -13.68 2.65
CA TRP A 158 -6.39 -13.75 2.90
C TRP A 158 -5.71 -14.65 1.85
N TRP A 159 -4.66 -14.13 1.26
CA TRP A 159 -3.85 -14.83 0.28
C TRP A 159 -2.41 -14.95 0.76
N PRO A 160 -1.77 -16.13 0.62
CA PRO A 160 -0.34 -16.25 0.85
C PRO A 160 0.42 -15.29 -0.05
N VAL A 161 1.28 -14.46 0.54
CA VAL A 161 2.05 -13.47 -0.21
C VAL A 161 2.92 -14.13 -1.29
N ALA A 162 3.47 -15.31 -1.00
CA ALA A 162 4.28 -16.08 -1.95
C ALA A 162 3.53 -16.47 -3.24
N THR A 163 2.19 -16.44 -3.25
CA THR A 163 1.40 -16.74 -4.46
C THR A 163 1.09 -15.50 -5.30
N ILE A 164 1.29 -14.29 -4.77
CA ILE A 164 0.95 -13.05 -5.49
C ILE A 164 1.91 -12.85 -6.66
N GLY A 165 1.34 -12.62 -7.85
CA GLY A 165 2.12 -12.47 -9.09
C GLY A 165 2.57 -13.79 -9.73
N THR A 166 2.09 -14.94 -9.22
CA THR A 166 2.33 -16.27 -9.82
C THR A 166 1.06 -16.84 -10.40
N ASP A 167 1.17 -17.92 -11.21
CA ASP A 167 0.03 -18.63 -11.79
C ASP A 167 -0.85 -19.33 -10.73
N ALA A 168 -0.33 -19.59 -9.55
CA ALA A 168 -1.04 -20.20 -8.44
C ALA A 168 -1.84 -19.16 -7.60
N GLY A 169 -1.62 -17.90 -7.85
CA GLY A 169 -2.20 -16.79 -7.08
C GLY A 169 -3.33 -16.06 -7.80
N PRO A 170 -3.85 -15.01 -7.18
CA PRO A 170 -4.90 -14.19 -7.75
C PRO A 170 -4.38 -13.31 -8.88
N THR A 171 -5.15 -13.14 -9.94
CA THR A 171 -4.87 -12.11 -10.95
C THR A 171 -5.17 -10.74 -10.35
N MET A 172 -4.16 -9.89 -10.27
CA MET A 172 -4.28 -8.56 -9.68
C MET A 172 -4.94 -7.56 -10.64
N ALA A 173 -5.73 -6.64 -10.09
CA ALA A 173 -6.33 -5.53 -10.81
C ALA A 173 -5.37 -4.35 -10.88
N PHE A 174 -5.48 -3.53 -11.92
CA PHE A 174 -4.71 -2.30 -12.09
C PHE A 174 -3.20 -2.51 -11.89
N ASP A 175 -2.58 -1.62 -11.11
CA ASP A 175 -1.19 -1.66 -10.66
C ASP A 175 -1.05 -2.21 -9.21
N HIS A 176 -2.06 -2.92 -8.71
CA HIS A 176 -2.06 -3.39 -7.32
C HIS A 176 -0.99 -4.45 -7.03
N LEU A 177 -0.44 -5.11 -8.05
CA LEU A 177 0.74 -5.97 -7.87
C LEU A 177 1.94 -5.14 -7.38
N ASP A 178 2.16 -3.96 -7.95
CA ASP A 178 3.26 -3.07 -7.56
C ASP A 178 3.05 -2.54 -6.13
N ILE A 179 1.80 -2.23 -5.76
CA ILE A 179 1.44 -1.81 -4.39
C ILE A 179 1.78 -2.92 -3.40
N VAL A 180 1.38 -4.17 -3.67
CA VAL A 180 1.66 -5.33 -2.82
C VAL A 180 3.16 -5.57 -2.70
N THR A 181 3.89 -5.58 -3.82
CA THR A 181 5.34 -5.80 -3.83
C THR A 181 6.07 -4.74 -2.98
N THR A 182 5.70 -3.47 -3.16
CA THR A 182 6.24 -2.35 -2.37
C THR A 182 5.93 -2.53 -0.88
N GLY A 183 4.71 -2.97 -0.54
CA GLY A 183 4.28 -3.24 0.83
C GLY A 183 5.08 -4.34 1.49
N VAL A 184 5.33 -5.45 0.79
CA VAL A 184 6.14 -6.57 1.29
C VAL A 184 7.57 -6.13 1.60
N GLU A 185 8.22 -5.41 0.69
CA GLU A 185 9.59 -4.93 0.91
C GLU A 185 9.66 -3.90 2.07
N ARG A 186 8.65 -3.03 2.19
CA ARG A 186 8.55 -2.11 3.31
C ARG A 186 8.38 -2.87 4.64
N LEU A 187 7.51 -3.87 4.70
CA LEU A 187 7.30 -4.69 5.89
C LEU A 187 8.60 -5.40 6.30
N ARG A 188 9.31 -6.01 5.36
CA ARG A 188 10.60 -6.67 5.58
C ARG A 188 11.63 -5.73 6.19
N ALA A 189 11.78 -4.53 5.62
CA ALA A 189 12.70 -3.52 6.10
C ALA A 189 12.30 -2.98 7.49
N ARG A 190 11.00 -2.82 7.76
CA ARG A 190 10.52 -2.34 9.05
C ARG A 190 10.80 -3.32 10.20
N LEU A 191 10.75 -4.62 9.95
CA LEU A 191 11.10 -5.64 10.95
C LEU A 191 12.56 -5.56 11.40
N GLU A 192 13.45 -5.05 10.56
CA GLU A 192 14.87 -4.89 10.95
C GLU A 192 15.07 -3.78 11.97
N HIS A 193 14.27 -2.71 11.89
CA HIS A 193 14.55 -1.46 12.60
C HIS A 193 13.46 -1.03 13.59
N SER A 194 12.35 -1.78 13.69
CA SER A 194 11.23 -1.42 14.56
C SER A 194 10.60 -2.63 15.24
N ASP A 195 9.77 -2.35 16.22
CA ASP A 195 8.99 -3.36 16.95
C ASP A 195 7.75 -3.86 16.15
N LEU A 196 7.63 -3.53 14.86
CA LEU A 196 6.46 -3.87 14.04
C LEU A 196 6.11 -5.37 14.04
N ALA A 197 7.12 -6.24 14.18
CA ALA A 197 6.91 -7.69 14.28
C ALA A 197 6.00 -8.07 15.46
N THR A 198 6.00 -7.29 16.56
CA THR A 198 5.15 -7.58 17.73
C THR A 198 3.68 -7.26 17.48
N ALA A 199 3.36 -6.49 16.44
CA ALA A 199 2.00 -6.21 16.00
C ALA A 199 1.42 -7.28 15.06
N LEU A 200 2.23 -8.28 14.68
CA LEU A 200 1.85 -9.44 13.86
C LEU A 200 1.63 -10.71 14.70
N VAL A 201 1.57 -10.60 16.02
CA VAL A 201 1.35 -11.71 16.94
C VAL A 201 0.42 -11.31 18.07
N ASP A 202 -0.49 -12.20 18.45
CA ASP A 202 -1.42 -11.96 19.58
C ASP A 202 -0.68 -11.88 20.91
N GLU A 203 -1.03 -10.92 21.73
CA GLU A 203 -0.52 -10.78 23.08
C GLU A 203 -1.37 -11.56 24.10
N PRO A 204 -0.74 -12.22 25.11
CA PRO A 204 0.69 -12.41 25.29
C PRO A 204 1.26 -13.55 24.43
N PHE A 205 2.49 -13.39 23.93
CA PHE A 205 3.16 -14.31 23.02
C PHE A 205 4.44 -14.91 23.62
N THR A 206 4.91 -16.03 23.05
CA THR A 206 6.25 -16.59 23.34
C THR A 206 7.27 -16.04 22.35
N ILE A 207 8.57 -16.10 22.71
CA ILE A 207 9.64 -15.76 21.74
C ILE A 207 9.59 -16.68 20.50
N GLY A 208 9.09 -17.92 20.65
CA GLY A 208 8.86 -18.81 19.52
C GLY A 208 7.74 -18.33 18.56
N ASP A 209 6.69 -17.72 19.11
CA ASP A 209 5.63 -17.11 18.29
C ASP A 209 6.20 -15.94 17.50
N LEU A 210 6.94 -15.05 18.16
CA LEU A 210 7.58 -13.90 17.52
C LEU A 210 8.62 -14.35 16.46
N ARG A 211 9.37 -15.43 16.70
CA ARG A 211 10.30 -16.01 15.72
C ARG A 211 9.58 -16.41 14.44
N ARG A 212 8.43 -17.10 14.56
CA ARG A 212 7.63 -17.48 13.41
C ARG A 212 7.16 -16.29 12.57
N VAL A 213 6.89 -15.14 13.18
CA VAL A 213 6.59 -13.89 12.47
C VAL A 213 7.78 -13.45 11.62
N TYR A 214 8.98 -13.39 12.20
CA TYR A 214 10.18 -13.01 11.45
C TYR A 214 10.49 -14.01 10.32
N GLU A 215 10.36 -15.31 10.58
CA GLU A 215 10.56 -16.37 9.58
C GLU A 215 9.55 -16.24 8.42
N ALA A 216 8.27 -16.00 8.72
CA ALA A 216 7.23 -15.84 7.70
C ALA A 216 7.43 -14.59 6.83
N VAL A 217 7.82 -13.46 7.43
CA VAL A 217 7.99 -12.19 6.70
C VAL A 217 9.26 -12.20 5.85
N TRP A 218 10.35 -12.73 6.40
CA TRP A 218 11.66 -12.76 5.72
C TRP A 218 11.82 -13.97 4.79
N ASP A 219 10.96 -14.98 4.91
CA ASP A 219 11.03 -16.23 4.17
C ASP A 219 12.36 -16.97 4.43
N VAL A 220 12.72 -17.14 5.71
CA VAL A 220 13.97 -17.77 6.17
C VAL A 220 13.72 -18.56 7.44
N GLU A 221 14.55 -19.55 7.71
CA GLU A 221 14.61 -20.23 9.00
C GLU A 221 15.59 -19.52 9.94
N LEU A 222 15.19 -19.31 11.20
CA LEU A 222 16.01 -18.67 12.23
C LEU A 222 16.35 -19.66 13.34
N GLU A 223 17.63 -19.74 13.71
CA GLU A 223 18.08 -20.59 14.79
C GLU A 223 17.48 -20.09 16.13
N PRO A 224 16.72 -20.96 16.86
CA PRO A 224 15.92 -20.55 18.01
C PRO A 224 16.68 -19.88 19.15
N ALA A 225 17.86 -20.43 19.53
CA ALA A 225 18.62 -19.91 20.65
C ALA A 225 19.27 -18.55 20.33
N ASN A 226 19.74 -18.37 19.09
CA ASN A 226 20.32 -17.13 18.63
C ASN A 226 19.24 -16.02 18.52
N PHE A 227 18.07 -16.36 17.95
CA PHE A 227 16.93 -15.45 17.87
C PHE A 227 16.49 -15.00 19.28
N ARG A 228 16.28 -15.96 20.20
CA ARG A 228 15.93 -15.65 21.60
C ARG A 228 16.94 -14.70 22.24
N ARG A 229 18.24 -14.99 22.09
CA ARG A 229 19.29 -14.13 22.64
C ARG A 229 19.23 -12.71 22.08
N LYS A 230 19.04 -12.56 20.77
CA LYS A 230 18.92 -11.24 20.12
C LYS A 230 17.69 -10.47 20.63
N VAL A 231 16.51 -11.09 20.64
CA VAL A 231 15.27 -10.45 21.12
C VAL A 231 15.42 -9.94 22.54
N LEU A 232 15.94 -10.79 23.47
CA LEU A 232 16.09 -10.42 24.87
C LEU A 232 17.20 -9.40 25.11
N ALA A 233 18.18 -9.32 24.22
CA ALA A 233 19.25 -8.32 24.27
C ALA A 233 18.84 -6.97 23.64
N THR A 234 17.69 -6.90 22.93
CA THR A 234 17.22 -5.67 22.28
C THR A 234 16.32 -4.89 23.24
N PRO A 235 16.78 -3.73 23.76
CA PRO A 235 16.02 -2.96 24.74
C PRO A 235 14.66 -2.52 24.19
N GLY A 236 13.60 -2.71 24.96
CA GLY A 236 12.26 -2.22 24.64
C GLY A 236 11.53 -2.98 23.53
N LEU A 237 12.08 -4.06 22.97
CA LEU A 237 11.38 -4.86 21.96
C LEU A 237 10.24 -5.66 22.59
N VAL A 238 10.50 -6.35 23.68
CA VAL A 238 9.51 -7.14 24.42
C VAL A 238 9.60 -6.88 25.93
N ALA A 239 8.49 -7.03 26.63
CA ALA A 239 8.42 -7.01 28.10
C ALA A 239 7.90 -8.36 28.59
N GLN A 240 8.65 -8.99 29.54
CA GLN A 240 8.25 -10.27 30.10
C GLN A 240 7.06 -10.10 31.03
N THR A 241 6.09 -11.02 30.95
CA THR A 241 4.95 -11.11 31.89
C THR A 241 5.25 -12.16 32.98
N ALA A 242 4.38 -12.25 33.98
CA ALA A 242 4.46 -13.32 34.99
C ALA A 242 3.94 -14.68 34.47
N GLY A 243 3.38 -14.73 33.23
CA GLY A 243 2.74 -15.92 32.68
C GLY A 243 3.70 -16.84 31.95
N THR A 244 3.30 -18.11 31.86
CA THR A 244 3.96 -19.12 31.01
C THR A 244 2.91 -19.88 30.18
N ARG A 245 3.33 -20.43 29.04
CA ARG A 245 2.48 -21.28 28.16
C ARG A 245 3.20 -22.58 27.88
N VAL A 246 2.49 -23.72 28.03
CA VAL A 246 3.00 -25.02 27.61
C VAL A 246 2.91 -25.09 26.09
N VAL A 247 4.05 -25.32 25.43
CA VAL A 247 4.15 -25.49 23.98
C VAL A 247 4.63 -26.90 23.69
N GLY A 248 3.75 -27.74 23.15
CA GLY A 248 4.04 -29.16 22.91
C GLY A 248 4.28 -29.93 24.22
N THR A 249 5.30 -30.83 24.24
CA THR A 249 5.65 -31.66 25.38
C THR A 249 6.82 -31.10 26.20
N GLY A 250 7.25 -29.85 25.87
CA GLY A 250 8.44 -29.22 26.45
C GLY A 250 8.17 -28.48 27.76
N ARG A 251 9.24 -27.86 28.31
CA ARG A 251 9.14 -26.95 29.45
C ARG A 251 8.23 -25.75 29.08
N PRO A 252 7.39 -25.27 30.03
CA PRO A 252 6.61 -24.05 29.81
C PRO A 252 7.50 -22.88 29.35
N ALA A 253 7.03 -22.18 28.29
CA ALA A 253 7.71 -21.01 27.74
C ALA A 253 7.18 -19.73 28.42
N ASP A 254 8.10 -18.81 28.74
CA ASP A 254 7.74 -17.49 29.27
C ASP A 254 6.90 -16.71 28.24
N LEU A 255 5.98 -15.92 28.75
CA LEU A 255 5.12 -15.05 27.96
C LEU A 255 5.60 -13.60 28.00
N TYR A 256 5.46 -12.95 26.88
CA TYR A 256 5.88 -11.58 26.64
C TYR A 256 4.73 -10.76 26.02
N VAL A 257 4.82 -9.46 26.17
CA VAL A 257 4.02 -8.46 25.45
C VAL A 257 4.98 -7.52 24.74
N ARG A 258 4.47 -6.69 23.86
CA ARG A 258 5.22 -5.60 23.22
C ARG A 258 5.93 -4.77 24.29
N GLY A 259 7.16 -4.39 24.02
CA GLY A 259 7.93 -3.48 24.84
C GLY A 259 7.58 -2.01 24.55
N SER A 260 8.33 -1.09 25.15
CA SER A 260 8.14 0.36 24.99
C SER A 260 8.96 0.99 23.85
N GLY A 261 9.82 0.22 23.17
CA GLY A 261 10.73 0.72 22.14
C GLY A 261 10.12 0.60 20.75
N ALA A 262 9.86 1.73 20.09
CA ALA A 262 9.37 1.77 18.71
C ALA A 262 10.48 1.56 17.67
N VAL A 263 11.74 1.84 18.02
CA VAL A 263 12.93 1.71 17.17
C VAL A 263 13.94 0.78 17.81
N LEU A 264 14.40 -0.21 17.05
CA LEU A 264 15.36 -1.21 17.53
C LEU A 264 16.79 -0.71 17.39
N HIS A 265 17.54 -0.75 18.50
CA HIS A 265 18.96 -0.49 18.49
C HIS A 265 19.68 -1.48 19.43
N PRO A 266 20.55 -2.38 18.96
CA PRO A 266 20.90 -2.61 17.55
C PRO A 266 19.72 -3.17 16.73
N PRO A 267 19.75 -3.04 15.40
CA PRO A 267 18.71 -3.59 14.52
C PRO A 267 18.72 -5.13 14.57
N MET A 268 17.60 -5.73 14.16
CA MET A 268 17.48 -7.18 13.93
C MET A 268 17.82 -7.47 12.46
N PRO A 269 19.09 -7.74 12.10
CA PRO A 269 19.45 -7.88 10.70
C PRO A 269 18.81 -9.14 10.10
N ARG A 270 18.25 -8.98 8.91
CA ARG A 270 17.78 -10.08 8.07
C ARG A 270 19.00 -10.93 7.68
N PRO A 271 18.95 -12.27 7.81
CA PRO A 271 19.98 -13.14 7.26
C PRO A 271 20.10 -12.94 5.74
N GLY A 272 21.34 -12.84 5.24
CA GLY A 272 21.65 -12.73 3.81
C GLY A 272 21.51 -14.05 3.08
#